data_bdaa739b1057fec1235ad3fc3241fb24
#
_entry.id   bdaa739b1057fec1235ad3fc3241fb24
#
_cell.length_a   1.000
_cell.length_b   1.000
_cell.length_c   1.000
_cell.angle_alpha   90.00
_cell.angle_beta   90.00
_cell.angle_gamma   90.00
#
_symmetry.space_group_name_H-M   'P 1'
#
loop_
_entity.id
_entity.type
_entity.pdbx_description
1 polymer ?
#
loop_
_entity_poly.entity_id
_entity_poly.type
_entity_poly.pdbx_seq_one_letter_code
_entity_poly.pdbx_strand_id
1 'polypeptide(L)'
;MFGRDKIQIKTPAQIRHMRQAGLVVADIHDALKAAIAPGVTTAQLDEVSARAIEKGKAKSNFLGYYGYPATVCTSVNEEIVHGIPGQRVLQDGDLLSCDCGAYVEADGVQWHGDAAFTAVVGNYASETDKYLDRTTERALWAAIAALAEAGVSGWKDARINLIGDAVESVVFDAAQETGHELGIVEEYVGHGIGTKMHMAPDVLNYSVSSKG
;
A
#
# COMPACT_ATOMS: atom_id res chain seq x y z
N MET A 1 -1.35 -32.44 3.94
CA MET A 1 -1.35 -31.57 5.14
C MET A 1 -0.67 -30.27 4.72
N PHE A 2 -1.42 -29.26 4.29
CA PHE A 2 -0.85 -27.96 3.97
C PHE A 2 -0.46 -27.30 5.29
N GLY A 3 0.84 -27.05 5.49
CA GLY A 3 1.32 -26.37 6.68
C GLY A 3 0.77 -24.95 6.69
N ARG A 4 0.05 -24.57 7.76
CA ARG A 4 -0.26 -23.16 8.01
C ARG A 4 1.08 -22.44 8.13
N ASP A 5 1.33 -21.50 7.24
CA ASP A 5 2.49 -20.63 7.36
C ASP A 5 2.44 -19.93 8.72
N LYS A 6 3.51 -20.09 9.50
CA LYS A 6 3.54 -19.52 10.86
C LYS A 6 3.73 -18.02 10.76
N ILE A 7 2.87 -17.26 11.42
CA ILE A 7 3.04 -15.81 11.58
C ILE A 7 4.38 -15.55 12.28
N GLN A 8 5.21 -14.73 11.65
CA GLN A 8 6.50 -14.33 12.20
C GLN A 8 6.32 -13.22 13.24
N ILE A 9 6.42 -13.57 14.52
CA ILE A 9 6.42 -12.58 15.60
C ILE A 9 7.81 -11.93 15.67
N LYS A 10 7.86 -10.59 15.61
CA LYS A 10 9.09 -9.81 15.58
C LYS A 10 9.48 -9.34 16.97
N THR A 11 10.76 -9.42 17.27
CA THR A 11 11.34 -8.80 18.49
C THR A 11 11.43 -7.28 18.34
N PRO A 12 11.58 -6.51 19.44
CA PRO A 12 11.78 -5.06 19.35
C PRO A 12 12.99 -4.63 18.49
N ALA A 13 14.05 -5.44 18.44
CA ALA A 13 15.20 -5.18 17.58
C ALA A 13 14.84 -5.33 16.09
N GLN A 14 14.12 -6.39 15.74
CA GLN A 14 13.64 -6.65 14.39
C GLN A 14 12.63 -5.58 13.92
N ILE A 15 11.74 -5.12 14.80
CA ILE A 15 10.82 -4.01 14.52
C ILE A 15 11.59 -2.73 14.19
N ARG A 16 12.73 -2.47 14.85
CA ARG A 16 13.57 -1.30 14.49
C ARG A 16 14.13 -1.39 13.07
N HIS A 17 14.53 -2.57 12.61
CA HIS A 17 14.98 -2.74 11.21
C HIS A 17 13.82 -2.57 10.22
N MET A 18 12.65 -3.13 10.51
CA MET A 18 11.45 -2.90 9.70
C MET A 18 11.07 -1.42 9.66
N ARG A 19 11.20 -0.72 10.80
CA ARG A 19 10.97 0.73 10.86
C ARG A 19 11.93 1.51 9.94
N GLN A 20 13.20 1.08 9.84
CA GLN A 20 14.15 1.69 8.91
C GLN A 20 13.70 1.53 7.46
N ALA A 21 13.28 0.33 7.06
CA ALA A 21 12.73 0.09 5.74
C ALA A 21 11.47 0.94 5.47
N GLY A 22 10.54 0.97 6.44
CA GLY A 22 9.34 1.79 6.34
C GLY A 22 9.61 3.29 6.22
N LEU A 23 10.67 3.81 6.87
CA LEU A 23 11.08 5.21 6.71
C LEU A 23 11.62 5.49 5.30
N VAL A 24 12.34 4.55 4.69
CA VAL A 24 12.76 4.68 3.29
C VAL A 24 11.53 4.71 2.36
N VAL A 25 10.53 3.86 2.61
CA VAL A 25 9.26 3.89 1.86
C VAL A 25 8.56 5.24 2.02
N ALA A 26 8.54 5.82 3.22
CA ALA A 26 7.99 7.16 3.44
C ALA A 26 8.76 8.24 2.65
N ASP A 27 10.10 8.18 2.64
CA ASP A 27 10.94 9.10 1.84
C ASP A 27 10.66 8.96 0.33
N ILE A 28 10.39 7.72 -0.16
CA ILE A 28 9.97 7.49 -1.56
C ILE A 28 8.62 8.17 -1.81
N HIS A 29 7.64 7.99 -0.93
CA HIS A 29 6.32 8.63 -1.05
C HIS A 29 6.42 10.14 -1.13
N ASP A 30 7.21 10.76 -0.24
CA ASP A 30 7.40 12.21 -0.22
C ASP A 30 8.07 12.71 -1.51
N ALA A 31 9.08 12.00 -2.00
CA ALA A 31 9.76 12.34 -3.24
C ALA A 31 8.84 12.21 -4.47
N LEU A 32 8.04 11.14 -4.54
CA LEU A 32 7.08 10.94 -5.62
C LEU A 32 5.97 11.99 -5.59
N LYS A 33 5.36 12.25 -4.43
CA LYS A 33 4.33 13.28 -4.27
C LYS A 33 4.82 14.66 -4.71
N ALA A 34 6.08 14.98 -4.46
CA ALA A 34 6.69 16.24 -4.90
C ALA A 34 6.97 16.29 -6.41
N ALA A 35 7.08 15.14 -7.08
CA ALA A 35 7.40 15.03 -8.50
C ALA A 35 6.16 14.87 -9.40
N ILE A 36 5.03 14.41 -8.85
CA ILE A 36 3.78 14.18 -9.59
C ILE A 36 3.23 15.49 -10.10
N ALA A 37 3.19 15.64 -11.44
CA ALA A 37 2.61 16.79 -12.11
C ALA A 37 2.20 16.43 -13.54
N PRO A 38 1.27 17.18 -14.17
CA PRO A 38 1.00 17.03 -15.60
C PRO A 38 2.28 17.18 -16.43
N GLY A 39 2.47 16.31 -17.42
CA GLY A 39 3.65 16.30 -18.30
C GLY A 39 4.81 15.42 -17.81
N VAL A 40 4.78 14.94 -16.59
CA VAL A 40 5.77 13.96 -16.07
C VAL A 40 5.44 12.58 -16.61
N THR A 41 6.46 11.80 -16.98
CA THR A 41 6.26 10.39 -17.36
C THR A 41 6.35 9.47 -16.16
N THR A 42 5.68 8.31 -16.24
CA THR A 42 5.80 7.31 -15.19
C THR A 42 7.22 6.75 -15.05
N ALA A 43 8.02 6.71 -16.14
CA ALA A 43 9.44 6.39 -16.09
C ALA A 43 10.26 7.40 -15.25
N GLN A 44 9.95 8.69 -15.35
CA GLN A 44 10.60 9.71 -14.51
C GLN A 44 10.28 9.53 -13.03
N LEU A 45 9.08 9.05 -12.69
CA LEU A 45 8.72 8.70 -11.30
C LEU A 45 9.52 7.49 -10.81
N ASP A 46 9.77 6.49 -11.66
CA ASP A 46 10.65 5.37 -11.29
C ASP A 46 12.07 5.84 -10.99
N GLU A 47 12.62 6.77 -11.76
CA GLU A 47 13.92 7.39 -11.46
C GLU A 47 13.92 8.14 -10.12
N VAL A 48 12.80 8.79 -9.74
CA VAL A 48 12.65 9.47 -8.44
C VAL A 48 12.68 8.43 -7.32
N SER A 49 11.91 7.34 -7.46
CA SER A 49 11.89 6.23 -6.53
C SER A 49 13.28 5.61 -6.35
N ALA A 50 13.98 5.30 -7.44
CA ALA A 50 15.32 4.71 -7.41
C ALA A 50 16.31 5.59 -6.63
N ARG A 51 16.29 6.91 -6.86
CA ARG A 51 17.14 7.86 -6.13
C ARG A 51 16.81 7.92 -4.64
N ALA A 52 15.54 7.85 -4.26
CA ALA A 52 15.13 7.84 -2.86
C ALA A 52 15.59 6.56 -2.15
N ILE A 53 15.48 5.40 -2.80
CA ILE A 53 15.97 4.11 -2.30
C ILE A 53 17.50 4.16 -2.08
N GLU A 54 18.25 4.66 -3.08
CA GLU A 54 19.71 4.81 -2.99
C GLU A 54 20.12 5.73 -1.83
N LYS A 55 19.47 6.89 -1.71
CA LYS A 55 19.69 7.85 -0.61
C LYS A 55 19.42 7.20 0.76
N GLY A 56 18.38 6.37 0.85
CA GLY A 56 18.03 5.61 2.04
C GLY A 56 18.97 4.43 2.33
N LYS A 57 19.95 4.17 1.47
CA LYS A 57 20.87 3.00 1.55
C LYS A 57 20.11 1.68 1.65
N ALA A 58 18.99 1.60 0.97
CA ALA A 58 18.12 0.44 0.89
C ALA A 58 18.17 -0.19 -0.51
N LYS A 59 17.40 -1.24 -0.71
CA LYS A 59 17.21 -1.88 -2.00
C LYS A 59 15.71 -1.98 -2.31
N SER A 60 15.35 -2.00 -3.61
CA SER A 60 13.96 -2.15 -4.02
C SER A 60 13.43 -3.54 -3.72
N ASN A 61 12.18 -3.63 -3.24
CA ASN A 61 11.44 -4.89 -3.15
C ASN A 61 11.05 -5.41 -4.54
N PHE A 62 10.83 -4.51 -5.51
CA PHE A 62 10.18 -4.82 -6.78
C PHE A 62 11.15 -5.10 -7.92
N LEU A 63 12.24 -4.33 -8.03
CA LEU A 63 13.19 -4.49 -9.13
C LEU A 63 13.77 -5.91 -9.17
N GLY A 64 13.47 -6.63 -10.24
CA GLY A 64 13.87 -8.03 -10.43
C GLY A 64 12.94 -9.08 -9.79
N TYR A 65 11.98 -8.67 -8.95
CA TYR A 65 11.02 -9.58 -8.34
C TYR A 65 10.09 -10.17 -9.42
N TYR A 66 10.17 -11.48 -9.64
CA TYR A 66 9.53 -12.16 -10.77
C TYR A 66 9.75 -11.48 -12.13
N GLY A 67 10.90 -10.79 -12.30
CA GLY A 67 11.24 -10.08 -13.53
C GLY A 67 10.64 -8.69 -13.66
N TYR A 68 10.03 -8.13 -12.60
CA TYR A 68 9.51 -6.77 -12.61
C TYR A 68 10.65 -5.76 -12.89
N PRO A 69 10.50 -4.82 -13.85
CA PRO A 69 11.62 -4.06 -14.39
C PRO A 69 11.91 -2.73 -13.67
N ALA A 70 11.12 -2.36 -12.64
CA ALA A 70 11.14 -1.04 -12.04
C ALA A 70 11.21 -1.07 -10.51
N THR A 71 11.40 0.07 -9.87
CA THR A 71 11.50 0.23 -8.41
C THR A 71 10.18 0.63 -7.73
N VAL A 72 9.20 1.05 -8.53
CA VAL A 72 7.86 1.47 -8.11
C VAL A 72 6.83 0.91 -9.08
N CYS A 73 5.61 0.63 -8.61
CA CYS A 73 4.48 0.44 -9.51
C CYS A 73 3.73 1.76 -9.67
N THR A 74 3.37 2.11 -10.91
CA THR A 74 2.64 3.33 -11.25
C THR A 74 1.37 2.97 -12.01
N SER A 75 0.26 2.84 -11.31
CA SER A 75 -1.03 2.44 -11.89
C SER A 75 -1.89 3.67 -12.11
N VAL A 76 -2.22 3.97 -13.36
CA VAL A 76 -2.92 5.20 -13.77
C VAL A 76 -4.34 4.87 -14.20
N ASN A 77 -5.33 5.51 -13.59
CA ASN A 77 -6.76 5.41 -13.90
C ASN A 77 -7.27 3.96 -13.82
N GLU A 78 -7.53 3.32 -14.98
CA GLU A 78 -8.05 1.96 -15.10
C GLU A 78 -7.07 0.84 -14.72
N GLU A 79 -5.80 1.18 -14.53
CA GLU A 79 -4.80 0.22 -14.08
C GLU A 79 -4.97 -0.05 -12.57
N ILE A 80 -5.46 -1.23 -12.22
CA ILE A 80 -5.82 -1.54 -10.83
C ILE A 80 -4.58 -1.59 -9.94
N VAL A 81 -3.57 -2.40 -10.31
CA VAL A 81 -2.29 -2.56 -9.59
C VAL A 81 -1.16 -2.91 -10.55
N HIS A 82 0.08 -2.83 -10.07
CA HIS A 82 1.31 -3.30 -10.72
C HIS A 82 1.60 -2.63 -12.08
N GLY A 83 1.10 -1.41 -12.32
CA GLY A 83 1.42 -0.65 -13.52
C GLY A 83 2.94 -0.47 -13.66
N ILE A 84 3.47 -0.84 -14.86
CA ILE A 84 4.91 -0.76 -15.14
C ILE A 84 5.25 0.66 -15.60
N PRO A 85 6.15 1.38 -14.91
CA PRO A 85 6.61 2.70 -15.34
C PRO A 85 7.16 2.69 -16.76
N GLY A 86 6.78 3.70 -17.55
CA GLY A 86 7.17 3.80 -18.96
C GLY A 86 6.99 5.21 -19.51
N GLN A 87 6.74 5.29 -20.81
CA GLN A 87 6.61 6.56 -21.53
C GLN A 87 5.23 7.22 -21.40
N ARG A 88 4.32 6.66 -20.58
CA ARG A 88 3.02 7.29 -20.31
C ARG A 88 3.23 8.63 -19.64
N VAL A 89 2.72 9.69 -20.27
CA VAL A 89 2.76 11.05 -19.75
C VAL A 89 1.51 11.31 -18.94
N LEU A 90 1.69 11.72 -17.69
CA LEU A 90 0.59 12.07 -16.78
C LEU A 90 -0.15 13.31 -17.26
N GLN A 91 -1.46 13.29 -17.19
CA GLN A 91 -2.36 14.38 -17.57
C GLN A 91 -3.02 14.98 -16.35
N ASP A 92 -3.48 16.24 -16.46
CA ASP A 92 -4.35 16.84 -15.45
C ASP A 92 -5.62 16.00 -15.29
N GLY A 93 -5.93 15.60 -14.07
CA GLY A 93 -7.08 14.75 -13.74
C GLY A 93 -6.78 13.26 -13.59
N ASP A 94 -5.62 12.77 -14.02
CA ASP A 94 -5.28 11.35 -13.81
C ASP A 94 -5.27 11.00 -12.31
N LEU A 95 -5.84 9.85 -11.95
CA LEU A 95 -5.60 9.20 -10.67
C LEU A 95 -4.39 8.28 -10.81
N LEU A 96 -3.37 8.53 -10.01
CA LEU A 96 -2.14 7.75 -10.00
C LEU A 96 -1.96 7.06 -8.65
N SER A 97 -1.95 5.73 -8.66
CA SER A 97 -1.55 4.93 -7.51
C SER A 97 -0.07 4.55 -7.64
N CYS A 98 0.72 4.92 -6.63
CA CYS A 98 2.13 4.55 -6.53
C CYS A 98 2.29 3.51 -5.41
N ASP A 99 2.75 2.32 -5.77
CA ASP A 99 3.08 1.27 -4.81
C ASP A 99 4.60 1.19 -4.67
N CYS A 100 5.10 1.26 -3.43
CA CYS A 100 6.49 1.47 -3.10
C CYS A 100 6.96 0.46 -2.06
N GLY A 101 8.02 -0.27 -2.39
CA GLY A 101 8.60 -1.24 -1.50
C GLY A 101 10.13 -1.16 -1.44
N ALA A 102 10.67 -1.21 -0.22
CA ALA A 102 12.11 -1.21 0.00
C ALA A 102 12.50 -2.14 1.15
N TYR A 103 13.73 -2.63 1.12
CA TYR A 103 14.28 -3.39 2.24
C TYR A 103 15.66 -2.88 2.65
N VAL A 104 15.97 -3.07 3.92
CA VAL A 104 17.31 -2.89 4.49
C VAL A 104 17.88 -4.24 4.89
N GLU A 105 19.21 -4.37 4.84
CA GLU A 105 19.91 -5.57 5.29
C GLU A 105 20.52 -5.32 6.66
N ALA A 106 20.20 -6.16 7.62
CA ALA A 106 20.78 -6.14 8.96
C ALA A 106 20.99 -7.56 9.46
N ASP A 107 22.14 -7.83 10.04
CA ASP A 107 22.52 -9.15 10.59
C ASP A 107 22.37 -10.29 9.56
N GLY A 108 22.64 -10.02 8.28
CA GLY A 108 22.50 -10.99 7.19
C GLY A 108 21.07 -11.31 6.80
N VAL A 109 20.10 -10.53 7.25
CA VAL A 109 18.67 -10.69 6.99
C VAL A 109 18.11 -9.45 6.32
N GLN A 110 17.17 -9.63 5.37
CA GLN A 110 16.41 -8.55 4.75
C GLN A 110 15.19 -8.20 5.61
N TRP A 111 14.95 -6.91 5.79
CA TRP A 111 13.80 -6.37 6.51
C TRP A 111 13.04 -5.43 5.59
N HIS A 112 11.82 -5.80 5.28
CA HIS A 112 11.02 -5.16 4.25
C HIS A 112 10.06 -4.13 4.82
N GLY A 113 9.81 -3.08 4.02
CA GLY A 113 8.73 -2.13 4.17
C GLY A 113 7.99 -2.02 2.83
N ASP A 114 6.69 -1.77 2.88
CA ASP A 114 5.80 -1.75 1.73
C ASP A 114 4.59 -0.88 2.01
N ALA A 115 4.26 0.05 1.14
CA ALA A 115 3.08 0.88 1.24
C ALA A 115 2.75 1.55 -0.09
N ALA A 116 1.47 1.81 -0.32
CA ALA A 116 0.97 2.53 -1.48
C ALA A 116 0.27 3.83 -1.09
N PHE A 117 0.17 4.74 -2.05
CA PHE A 117 -0.70 5.91 -1.98
C PHE A 117 -1.31 6.19 -3.35
N THR A 118 -2.44 6.89 -3.36
CA THR A 118 -3.02 7.46 -4.57
C THR A 118 -2.92 8.99 -4.53
N ALA A 119 -2.68 9.60 -5.68
CA ALA A 119 -2.68 11.04 -5.85
C ALA A 119 -3.41 11.42 -7.14
N VAL A 120 -4.14 12.54 -7.11
CA VAL A 120 -4.64 13.16 -8.32
C VAL A 120 -3.54 14.01 -8.95
N VAL A 121 -3.36 13.89 -10.26
CA VAL A 121 -2.43 14.72 -11.02
C VAL A 121 -3.13 16.05 -11.33
N GLY A 122 -2.73 17.13 -10.68
CA GLY A 122 -3.41 18.43 -10.80
C GLY A 122 -4.77 18.47 -10.09
N ASN A 123 -5.88 18.47 -10.84
CA ASN A 123 -7.24 18.54 -10.32
C ASN A 123 -8.03 17.27 -10.67
N TYR A 124 -9.00 16.88 -9.86
CA TYR A 124 -9.86 15.74 -10.18
C TYR A 124 -10.62 15.98 -11.50
N ALA A 125 -10.63 14.97 -12.38
CA ALA A 125 -11.37 15.02 -13.63
C ALA A 125 -12.88 14.95 -13.41
N SER A 126 -13.33 14.30 -12.33
CA SER A 126 -14.74 14.15 -11.98
C SER A 126 -14.97 14.09 -10.48
N GLU A 127 -16.21 14.32 -10.03
CA GLU A 127 -16.62 14.09 -8.64
C GLU A 127 -16.58 12.59 -8.29
N THR A 128 -16.74 11.71 -9.26
CA THR A 128 -16.62 10.25 -9.06
C THR A 128 -15.18 9.87 -8.71
N ASP A 129 -14.18 10.41 -9.40
CA ASP A 129 -12.77 10.15 -9.11
C ASP A 129 -12.38 10.64 -7.72
N LYS A 130 -12.83 11.84 -7.39
CA LYS A 130 -12.63 12.42 -6.05
C LYS A 130 -13.31 11.61 -4.96
N TYR A 131 -14.51 11.11 -5.24
CA TYR A 131 -15.25 10.27 -4.33
C TYR A 131 -14.55 8.92 -4.09
N LEU A 132 -14.09 8.27 -5.16
CA LEU A 132 -13.32 7.03 -5.09
C LEU A 132 -12.05 7.18 -4.25
N ASP A 133 -11.24 8.18 -4.57
CA ASP A 133 -9.97 8.44 -3.87
C ASP A 133 -10.19 8.71 -2.38
N ARG A 134 -11.12 9.61 -2.04
CA ARG A 134 -11.42 9.94 -0.64
C ARG A 134 -12.05 8.80 0.14
N THR A 135 -12.89 7.99 -0.48
CA THR A 135 -13.47 6.82 0.19
C THR A 135 -12.40 5.79 0.49
N THR A 136 -11.47 5.56 -0.45
CA THR A 136 -10.35 4.63 -0.26
C THR A 136 -9.41 5.11 0.87
N GLU A 137 -9.10 6.41 0.92
CA GLU A 137 -8.32 6.99 2.02
C GLU A 137 -9.04 6.84 3.37
N ARG A 138 -10.35 7.14 3.44
CA ARG A 138 -11.16 6.95 4.65
C ARG A 138 -11.15 5.48 5.12
N ALA A 139 -11.24 4.54 4.19
CA ALA A 139 -11.22 3.10 4.50
C ALA A 139 -9.88 2.66 5.11
N LEU A 140 -8.76 3.14 4.57
CA LEU A 140 -7.43 2.89 5.15
C LEU A 140 -7.35 3.40 6.60
N TRP A 141 -7.76 4.64 6.84
CA TRP A 141 -7.69 5.23 8.19
C TRP A 141 -8.66 4.57 9.17
N ALA A 142 -9.83 4.11 8.71
CA ALA A 142 -10.75 3.35 9.55
C ALA A 142 -10.16 2.01 9.99
N ALA A 143 -9.49 1.30 9.08
CA ALA A 143 -8.79 0.06 9.39
C ALA A 143 -7.65 0.26 10.40
N ILE A 144 -6.85 1.32 10.25
CA ILE A 144 -5.79 1.69 11.19
C ILE A 144 -6.38 2.04 12.56
N ALA A 145 -7.48 2.79 12.60
CA ALA A 145 -8.17 3.15 13.84
C ALA A 145 -8.71 1.91 14.56
N ALA A 146 -9.33 0.98 13.84
CA ALA A 146 -9.83 -0.28 14.42
C ALA A 146 -8.71 -1.10 15.06
N LEU A 147 -7.54 -1.18 14.42
CA LEU A 147 -6.36 -1.82 15.01
C LEU A 147 -5.85 -1.07 16.24
N ALA A 148 -5.81 0.26 16.22
CA ALA A 148 -5.36 1.06 17.36
C ALA A 148 -6.28 0.88 18.56
N GLU A 149 -7.60 0.87 18.37
CA GLU A 149 -8.60 0.63 19.40
C GLU A 149 -8.47 -0.77 20.01
N ALA A 150 -8.26 -1.79 19.17
CA ALA A 150 -7.97 -3.14 19.62
C ALA A 150 -6.70 -3.18 20.48
N GLY A 151 -5.65 -2.43 20.09
CA GLY A 151 -4.41 -2.30 20.85
C GLY A 151 -4.62 -1.67 22.23
N VAL A 152 -5.39 -0.57 22.31
CA VAL A 152 -5.76 0.08 23.58
C VAL A 152 -6.54 -0.87 24.48
N SER A 153 -7.40 -1.70 23.91
CA SER A 153 -8.18 -2.73 24.64
C SER A 153 -7.35 -3.97 25.01
N GLY A 154 -6.03 -3.97 24.73
CA GLY A 154 -5.11 -5.05 25.07
C GLY A 154 -5.18 -6.27 24.15
N TRP A 155 -5.68 -6.13 22.93
CA TRP A 155 -5.78 -7.18 21.89
C TRP A 155 -6.63 -8.40 22.26
N LYS A 156 -7.41 -8.33 23.34
CA LYS A 156 -8.06 -9.50 23.98
C LYS A 156 -8.97 -10.27 23.03
N ASP A 157 -9.69 -9.58 22.16
CA ASP A 157 -10.62 -10.15 21.19
C ASP A 157 -10.32 -9.70 19.75
N ALA A 158 -9.14 -9.14 19.53
CA ALA A 158 -8.74 -8.67 18.20
C ALA A 158 -8.55 -9.84 17.23
N ARG A 159 -9.03 -9.64 16.01
CA ARG A 159 -8.88 -10.55 14.88
C ARG A 159 -8.44 -9.73 13.68
N ILE A 160 -7.72 -10.33 12.75
CA ILE A 160 -7.29 -9.69 11.51
C ILE A 160 -8.48 -9.16 10.69
N ASN A 161 -9.64 -9.78 10.82
CA ASN A 161 -10.90 -9.38 10.16
C ASN A 161 -11.34 -7.94 10.50
N LEU A 162 -10.90 -7.38 11.64
CA LEU A 162 -11.17 -5.97 11.97
C LEU A 162 -10.82 -5.01 10.84
N ILE A 163 -9.80 -5.33 10.07
CA ILE A 163 -9.36 -4.52 8.92
C ILE A 163 -10.43 -4.57 7.83
N GLY A 164 -10.80 -5.77 7.38
CA GLY A 164 -11.81 -5.94 6.34
C GLY A 164 -13.18 -5.41 6.73
N ASP A 165 -13.59 -5.66 7.97
CA ASP A 165 -14.86 -5.16 8.51
C ASP A 165 -14.92 -3.61 8.51
N ALA A 166 -13.81 -2.95 8.88
CA ALA A 166 -13.72 -1.49 8.88
C ALA A 166 -13.72 -0.91 7.46
N VAL A 167 -13.00 -1.53 6.52
CA VAL A 167 -12.96 -1.11 5.11
C VAL A 167 -14.34 -1.22 4.48
N GLU A 168 -14.99 -2.38 4.59
CA GLU A 168 -16.31 -2.63 4.00
C GLU A 168 -17.37 -1.71 4.57
N SER A 169 -17.36 -1.45 5.90
CA SER A 169 -18.27 -0.49 6.55
C SER A 169 -18.15 0.90 5.94
N VAL A 170 -16.93 1.41 5.73
CA VAL A 170 -16.72 2.74 5.11
C VAL A 170 -17.24 2.79 3.68
N VAL A 171 -17.00 1.74 2.89
CA VAL A 171 -17.48 1.68 1.50
C VAL A 171 -19.02 1.66 1.46
N PHE A 172 -19.65 0.88 2.33
CA PHE A 172 -21.11 0.82 2.44
C PHE A 172 -21.72 2.16 2.88
N ASP A 173 -21.15 2.78 3.92
CA ASP A 173 -21.63 4.08 4.42
C ASP A 173 -21.51 5.17 3.36
N ALA A 174 -20.38 5.19 2.64
CA ALA A 174 -20.15 6.13 1.55
C ALA A 174 -21.18 5.97 0.41
N ALA A 175 -21.53 4.72 0.06
CA ALA A 175 -22.58 4.46 -0.93
C ALA A 175 -23.95 4.99 -0.48
N GLN A 176 -24.28 4.85 0.81
CA GLN A 176 -25.53 5.41 1.37
C GLN A 176 -25.54 6.95 1.38
N GLU A 177 -24.39 7.58 1.69
CA GLU A 177 -24.24 9.04 1.74
C GLU A 177 -24.41 9.69 0.36
N THR A 178 -23.93 9.06 -0.69
CA THR A 178 -23.80 9.68 -2.03
C THR A 178 -24.70 9.07 -3.10
N GLY A 179 -25.23 7.87 -2.87
CA GLY A 179 -25.95 7.09 -3.88
C GLY A 179 -25.07 6.48 -4.97
N HIS A 180 -23.73 6.55 -4.82
CA HIS A 180 -22.76 5.92 -5.72
C HIS A 180 -22.25 4.62 -5.10
N GLU A 181 -22.43 3.52 -5.80
CA GLU A 181 -21.88 2.23 -5.38
C GLU A 181 -20.41 2.13 -5.81
N LEU A 182 -19.55 1.73 -4.88
CA LEU A 182 -18.16 1.34 -5.12
C LEU A 182 -18.01 -0.16 -4.84
N GLY A 183 -17.24 -0.85 -5.66
CA GLY A 183 -16.82 -2.22 -5.41
C GLY A 183 -15.53 -2.29 -4.60
N ILE A 184 -15.36 -3.40 -3.87
CA ILE A 184 -14.08 -3.75 -3.26
C ILE A 184 -13.43 -4.81 -4.15
N VAL A 185 -12.17 -4.62 -4.51
CA VAL A 185 -11.39 -5.61 -5.26
C VAL A 185 -11.01 -6.73 -4.32
N GLU A 186 -11.53 -7.94 -4.55
CA GLU A 186 -11.33 -9.09 -3.66
C GLU A 186 -10.13 -9.96 -4.07
N GLU A 187 -9.67 -9.86 -5.32
CA GLU A 187 -8.59 -10.65 -5.89
C GLU A 187 -7.21 -10.23 -5.40
N TYR A 188 -7.08 -9.01 -4.89
CA TYR A 188 -5.87 -8.48 -4.31
C TYR A 188 -6.08 -8.12 -2.84
N VAL A 189 -5.17 -8.58 -2.00
CA VAL A 189 -5.27 -8.44 -0.56
C VAL A 189 -3.96 -7.91 0.02
N GLY A 190 -4.03 -7.31 1.20
CA GLY A 190 -2.86 -7.00 1.98
C GLY A 190 -2.20 -8.28 2.53
N HIS A 191 -1.03 -8.14 3.11
CA HIS A 191 -0.25 -9.28 3.57
C HIS A 191 0.63 -8.94 4.77
N GLY A 192 1.02 -9.97 5.52
CA GLY A 192 2.09 -9.86 6.50
C GLY A 192 3.42 -9.54 5.81
N ILE A 193 4.34 -8.92 6.57
CA ILE A 193 5.64 -8.47 6.07
C ILE A 193 6.72 -8.67 7.14
N GLY A 194 7.97 -8.83 6.74
CA GLY A 194 9.07 -9.01 7.68
C GLY A 194 10.39 -9.31 6.96
N THR A 195 10.85 -10.55 7.06
CA THR A 195 12.08 -11.03 6.39
C THR A 195 11.86 -11.40 4.92
N LYS A 196 10.61 -11.33 4.47
CA LYS A 196 10.19 -11.37 3.07
C LYS A 196 9.14 -10.29 2.86
N MET A 197 8.98 -9.85 1.63
CA MET A 197 7.97 -8.87 1.27
C MET A 197 6.56 -9.42 1.54
N HIS A 198 6.21 -10.56 0.98
CA HIS A 198 4.94 -11.23 1.20
C HIS A 198 5.07 -12.35 2.24
N MET A 199 4.32 -12.25 3.33
CA MET A 199 4.27 -13.24 4.40
C MET A 199 2.83 -13.39 4.91
N ALA A 200 2.56 -14.50 5.57
CA ALA A 200 1.31 -14.67 6.30
C ALA A 200 1.18 -13.65 7.46
N PRO A 201 -0.04 -13.22 7.79
CA PRO A 201 -1.32 -13.61 7.19
C PRO A 201 -1.67 -12.81 5.95
N ASP A 202 -2.62 -13.31 5.13
CA ASP A 202 -3.33 -12.47 4.19
C ASP A 202 -4.24 -11.50 4.96
N VAL A 203 -4.36 -10.28 4.47
CA VAL A 203 -5.14 -9.19 5.07
C VAL A 203 -6.21 -8.75 4.08
N LEU A 204 -7.43 -9.21 4.31
CA LEU A 204 -8.55 -8.93 3.42
C LEU A 204 -9.06 -7.51 3.61
N ASN A 205 -9.50 -6.89 2.51
CA ASN A 205 -10.13 -5.56 2.51
C ASN A 205 -11.66 -5.64 2.55
N TYR A 206 -12.23 -6.80 2.86
CA TYR A 206 -13.65 -7.07 2.94
C TYR A 206 -13.97 -8.00 4.11
N SER A 207 -15.21 -8.00 4.53
CA SER A 207 -15.69 -8.79 5.66
C SER A 207 -15.78 -10.27 5.32
N VAL A 208 -15.39 -11.13 6.25
CA VAL A 208 -15.53 -12.58 6.11
C VAL A 208 -16.09 -13.18 7.39
N SER A 209 -16.94 -14.19 7.24
CA SER A 209 -17.58 -14.89 8.38
C SER A 209 -16.62 -15.79 9.15
N SER A 210 -15.45 -16.11 8.59
CA SER A 210 -14.46 -16.95 9.27
C SER A 210 -13.77 -16.17 10.39
N LYS A 211 -13.65 -16.77 11.55
CA LYS A 211 -12.80 -16.24 12.62
C LYS A 211 -11.34 -16.44 12.18
N GLY A 212 -10.70 -15.39 11.71
CA GLY A 212 -9.29 -15.37 11.32
C GLY A 212 -8.34 -15.84 12.43
#